data_f1666f1cfcddc53c3fa41afc32dd8a3d
#
_entry.id   f1666f1cfcddc53c3fa41afc32dd8a3d
#
_cell.length_a   1.000
_cell.length_b   1.000
_cell.length_c   1.000
_cell.angle_alpha   90.00
_cell.angle_beta   90.00
_cell.angle_gamma   90.00
#
_symmetry.space_group_name_H-M   'P 1'
#
loop_
_entity.id
_entity.type
_entity.pdbx_description
1 polymer ?
#
loop_
_entity_poly.entity_id
_entity_poly.type
_entity_poly.pdbx_seq_one_letter_code
_entity_poly.pdbx_strand_id
1 'polypeptide(L)'
;MRTELVSESGDPDRANEDFASVALPASGRGGALVVLDGVTPPKDATGCRHSVHWFTARLGGALTELTVSLPDVPLADVLGRAIARTAEAHASTCDLSHPRTPQATVVLARWSAGAVEYLVLSDSALLVESPDGTVTARLDDRLARLPRSARATDAHIDARLRNKEGGFFTAAADPAVAARAVTGTLPREEVRALAALSDGAARWVERFGRGDWADCLALIREEGAGALVERVRELERTHRGRGKRHDDATVVYVEL
;
A
#
# COMPACT_ATOMS: atom_id res chain seq x y z
N MET A 1 0.15 -23.37 -3.13
CA MET A 1 0.02 -21.91 -2.97
C MET A 1 -0.54 -21.65 -1.59
N ARG A 2 0.18 -20.92 -0.74
CA ARG A 2 -0.25 -20.43 0.57
C ARG A 2 -0.58 -18.95 0.44
N THR A 3 -1.68 -18.50 1.04
CA THR A 3 -2.08 -17.09 1.06
C THR A 3 -2.48 -16.71 2.47
N GLU A 4 -1.95 -15.61 2.96
CA GLU A 4 -2.33 -15.02 4.24
C GLU A 4 -2.65 -13.54 4.05
N LEU A 5 -3.66 -13.09 4.76
CA LEU A 5 -4.06 -11.68 4.82
C LEU A 5 -4.41 -11.35 6.25
N VAL A 6 -3.73 -10.35 6.80
CA VAL A 6 -4.00 -9.81 8.13
C VAL A 6 -4.05 -8.30 8.03
N SER A 7 -5.06 -7.70 8.62
CA SER A 7 -5.22 -6.24 8.69
C SER A 7 -5.81 -5.88 10.04
N GLU A 8 -5.07 -5.10 10.83
CA GLU A 8 -5.47 -4.69 12.17
C GLU A 8 -5.46 -3.18 12.31
N SER A 9 -6.54 -2.63 12.89
CA SER A 9 -6.59 -1.21 13.23
C SER A 9 -5.56 -0.84 14.30
N GLY A 10 -4.93 0.31 14.14
CA GLY A 10 -4.06 0.90 15.14
C GLY A 10 -4.80 1.48 16.33
N ASP A 11 -6.09 1.78 16.16
CA ASP A 11 -6.98 2.33 17.19
C ASP A 11 -8.32 1.58 17.18
N PRO A 12 -8.70 0.87 18.26
CA PRO A 12 -9.94 0.08 18.29
C PRO A 12 -11.21 0.95 18.16
N ASP A 13 -11.12 2.24 18.46
CA ASP A 13 -12.24 3.18 18.38
C ASP A 13 -12.37 3.85 17.01
N ARG A 14 -11.48 3.52 16.05
CA ARG A 14 -11.48 4.07 14.69
C ARG A 14 -11.57 2.96 13.65
N ALA A 15 -12.24 3.27 12.54
CA ALA A 15 -12.23 2.38 11.39
C ALA A 15 -10.80 2.22 10.87
N ASN A 16 -10.42 1.00 10.54
CA ASN A 16 -9.18 0.72 9.82
C ASN A 16 -9.23 1.42 8.45
N GLU A 17 -8.25 2.23 8.15
CA GLU A 17 -8.14 3.00 6.91
C GLU A 17 -7.36 2.24 5.81
N ASP A 18 -6.77 1.07 6.14
CA ASP A 18 -6.15 0.18 5.16
C ASP A 18 -7.20 -0.62 4.37
N PHE A 19 -6.80 -1.13 3.23
CA PHE A 19 -7.55 -2.11 2.45
C PHE A 19 -6.59 -3.18 1.94
N ALA A 20 -7.04 -4.44 1.97
CA ALA A 20 -6.30 -5.54 1.36
C ALA A 20 -7.23 -6.50 0.65
N SER A 21 -6.75 -7.06 -0.45
CA SER A 21 -7.43 -8.17 -1.13
C SER A 21 -6.45 -9.09 -1.85
N VAL A 22 -6.85 -10.36 -2.01
CA VAL A 22 -6.23 -11.31 -2.91
C VAL A 22 -7.33 -11.89 -3.80
N ALA A 23 -7.14 -11.80 -5.09
CA ALA A 23 -8.05 -12.37 -6.09
C ALA A 23 -7.40 -13.57 -6.78
N LEU A 24 -8.00 -14.74 -6.62
CA LEU A 24 -7.53 -15.98 -7.20
C LEU A 24 -8.59 -16.52 -8.17
N PRO A 25 -8.27 -16.72 -9.45
CA PRO A 25 -9.21 -17.31 -10.39
C PRO A 25 -9.45 -18.78 -10.06
N ALA A 26 -10.67 -19.26 -10.30
CA ALA A 26 -11.05 -20.66 -10.07
C ALA A 26 -10.20 -21.68 -10.87
N SER A 27 -9.55 -21.22 -11.94
CA SER A 27 -8.61 -22.03 -12.73
C SER A 27 -7.34 -22.41 -11.97
N GLY A 28 -7.04 -21.76 -10.82
CA GLY A 28 -5.79 -21.91 -10.09
C GLY A 28 -4.56 -21.33 -10.81
N ARG A 29 -4.76 -20.60 -11.91
CA ARG A 29 -3.68 -20.00 -12.70
C ARG A 29 -3.73 -18.49 -12.59
N GLY A 30 -2.64 -17.90 -12.09
CA GLY A 30 -2.54 -16.48 -11.89
C GLY A 30 -3.28 -15.98 -10.65
N GLY A 31 -3.32 -14.67 -10.51
CA GLY A 31 -3.98 -13.96 -9.42
C GLY A 31 -3.52 -12.52 -9.31
N ALA A 32 -4.05 -11.81 -8.32
CA ALA A 32 -3.66 -10.45 -7.98
C ALA A 32 -3.75 -10.21 -6.49
N LEU A 33 -2.92 -9.31 -5.97
CA LEU A 33 -3.04 -8.75 -4.63
C LEU A 33 -3.10 -7.24 -4.69
N VAL A 34 -3.81 -6.63 -3.75
CA VAL A 34 -3.91 -5.18 -3.55
C VAL A 34 -3.71 -4.90 -2.06
N VAL A 35 -2.85 -3.95 -1.72
CA VAL A 35 -2.76 -3.34 -0.39
C VAL A 35 -2.80 -1.83 -0.57
N LEU A 36 -3.68 -1.17 0.17
CA LEU A 36 -3.77 0.28 0.27
C LEU A 36 -3.64 0.66 1.74
N ASP A 37 -2.88 1.72 1.99
CA ASP A 37 -2.77 2.36 3.29
C ASP A 37 -3.38 3.76 3.19
N GLY A 38 -4.38 4.01 3.99
CA GLY A 38 -5.16 5.24 3.95
C GLY A 38 -4.47 6.39 4.67
N VAL A 39 -4.26 7.48 3.96
CA VAL A 39 -3.63 8.67 4.55
C VAL A 39 -4.60 9.39 5.48
N THR A 40 -4.43 9.23 6.80
CA THR A 40 -5.24 9.92 7.82
C THR A 40 -5.07 11.45 7.69
N PRO A 41 -6.11 12.21 7.36
CA PRO A 41 -6.00 13.66 7.28
C PRO A 41 -5.89 14.31 8.67
N PRO A 42 -5.28 15.50 8.79
CA PRO A 42 -5.46 16.35 9.98
C PRO A 42 -6.95 16.60 10.25
N LYS A 43 -7.29 17.00 11.49
CA LYS A 43 -8.68 17.22 11.94
C LYS A 43 -9.45 18.34 11.22
N ASP A 44 -8.81 19.04 10.30
CA ASP A 44 -9.41 20.12 9.51
C ASP A 44 -10.28 19.58 8.35
N ALA A 45 -10.98 20.49 7.67
CA ALA A 45 -11.79 20.16 6.51
C ALA A 45 -10.95 19.50 5.40
N THR A 46 -11.47 18.42 4.82
CA THR A 46 -10.82 17.63 3.76
C THR A 46 -11.40 17.90 2.37
N GLY A 47 -12.39 18.78 2.25
CA GLY A 47 -13.15 18.97 1.01
C GLY A 47 -14.06 17.79 0.66
N CYS A 48 -14.00 16.69 1.42
CA CYS A 48 -14.77 15.48 1.17
C CYS A 48 -15.62 15.09 2.39
N ARG A 49 -16.86 14.65 2.11
CA ARG A 49 -17.77 14.12 3.13
C ARG A 49 -17.54 12.64 3.45
N HIS A 50 -16.74 11.95 2.62
CA HIS A 50 -16.43 10.54 2.79
C HIS A 50 -15.17 10.38 3.62
N SER A 51 -15.09 9.30 4.39
CA SER A 51 -13.92 8.94 5.16
C SER A 51 -12.81 8.35 4.27
N VAL A 52 -11.59 8.27 4.80
CA VAL A 52 -10.49 7.55 4.15
C VAL A 52 -10.84 6.07 4.00
N HIS A 53 -11.42 5.44 5.03
CA HIS A 53 -11.90 4.05 4.96
C HIS A 53 -12.87 3.82 3.77
N TRP A 54 -13.83 4.74 3.52
CA TRP A 54 -14.70 4.65 2.36
C TRP A 54 -13.89 4.70 1.04
N PHE A 55 -12.91 5.60 0.98
CA PHE A 55 -12.08 5.79 -0.21
C PHE A 55 -11.23 4.55 -0.50
N THR A 56 -10.54 4.01 0.52
CA THR A 56 -9.69 2.81 0.35
C THR A 56 -10.53 1.59 -0.04
N ALA A 57 -11.73 1.43 0.53
CA ALA A 57 -12.65 0.37 0.13
C ALA A 57 -13.11 0.50 -1.34
N ARG A 58 -13.41 1.72 -1.80
CA ARG A 58 -13.83 1.98 -3.19
C ARG A 58 -12.68 1.78 -4.18
N LEU A 59 -11.52 2.38 -3.90
CA LEU A 59 -10.34 2.26 -4.75
C LEU A 59 -9.86 0.82 -4.80
N GLY A 60 -9.77 0.15 -3.65
CA GLY A 60 -9.32 -1.23 -3.54
C GLY A 60 -10.24 -2.22 -4.25
N GLY A 61 -11.57 -2.05 -4.11
CA GLY A 61 -12.54 -2.84 -4.85
C GLY A 61 -12.41 -2.66 -6.38
N ALA A 62 -12.24 -1.41 -6.85
CA ALA A 62 -12.04 -1.12 -8.26
C ALA A 62 -10.71 -1.70 -8.77
N LEU A 63 -9.61 -1.59 -8.00
CA LEU A 63 -8.32 -2.19 -8.35
C LEU A 63 -8.41 -3.71 -8.43
N THR A 64 -9.05 -4.36 -7.47
CA THR A 64 -9.23 -5.81 -7.47
C THR A 64 -9.98 -6.28 -8.72
N GLU A 65 -11.11 -5.65 -9.05
CA GLU A 65 -11.89 -5.97 -10.24
C GLU A 65 -11.08 -5.74 -11.53
N LEU A 66 -10.54 -4.52 -11.71
CA LEU A 66 -9.88 -4.14 -12.95
C LEU A 66 -8.59 -4.93 -13.20
N THR A 67 -7.85 -5.27 -12.15
CA THR A 67 -6.60 -6.03 -12.28
C THR A 67 -6.84 -7.43 -12.82
N VAL A 68 -7.91 -8.10 -12.41
CA VAL A 68 -8.22 -9.47 -12.88
C VAL A 68 -9.00 -9.48 -14.18
N SER A 69 -9.82 -8.45 -14.47
CA SER A 69 -10.64 -8.36 -15.67
C SER A 69 -9.90 -7.79 -16.88
N LEU A 70 -8.77 -7.11 -16.67
CA LEU A 70 -7.97 -6.47 -17.70
C LEU A 70 -6.51 -7.01 -17.69
N PRO A 71 -6.28 -8.30 -17.95
CA PRO A 71 -4.96 -8.92 -17.78
C PRO A 71 -3.86 -8.33 -18.68
N ASP A 72 -4.24 -7.78 -19.84
CA ASP A 72 -3.31 -7.24 -20.82
C ASP A 72 -3.08 -5.71 -20.67
N VAL A 73 -3.78 -5.06 -19.73
CA VAL A 73 -3.63 -3.63 -19.49
C VAL A 73 -2.52 -3.38 -18.47
N PRO A 74 -1.56 -2.45 -18.74
CA PRO A 74 -0.51 -2.11 -17.78
C PRO A 74 -1.07 -1.71 -16.41
N LEU A 75 -0.42 -2.10 -15.31
CA LEU A 75 -0.90 -1.82 -13.95
C LEU A 75 -1.05 -0.32 -13.65
N ALA A 76 -0.22 0.53 -14.26
CA ALA A 76 -0.37 1.98 -14.14
C ALA A 76 -1.69 2.47 -14.76
N ASP A 77 -2.10 1.93 -15.90
CA ASP A 77 -3.37 2.27 -16.53
C ASP A 77 -4.56 1.71 -15.73
N VAL A 78 -4.40 0.53 -15.15
CA VAL A 78 -5.39 -0.06 -14.21
C VAL A 78 -5.58 0.87 -13.02
N LEU A 79 -4.49 1.35 -12.41
CA LEU A 79 -4.54 2.30 -11.29
C LEU A 79 -5.22 3.61 -11.71
N GLY A 80 -4.85 4.18 -12.87
CA GLY A 80 -5.47 5.40 -13.39
C GLY A 80 -6.98 5.26 -13.56
N ARG A 81 -7.45 4.13 -14.13
CA ARG A 81 -8.90 3.83 -14.29
C ARG A 81 -9.59 3.66 -12.94
N ALA A 82 -8.96 3.00 -11.98
CA ALA A 82 -9.53 2.83 -10.65
C ALA A 82 -9.66 4.15 -9.90
N ILE A 83 -8.66 5.04 -10.00
CA ILE A 83 -8.71 6.40 -9.44
C ILE A 83 -9.84 7.19 -10.09
N ALA A 84 -9.94 7.22 -11.43
CA ALA A 84 -10.98 7.95 -12.15
C ALA A 84 -12.39 7.47 -11.72
N ARG A 85 -12.61 6.15 -11.68
CA ARG A 85 -13.88 5.54 -11.22
C ARG A 85 -14.22 5.91 -9.76
N THR A 86 -13.21 5.95 -8.89
CA THR A 86 -13.40 6.33 -7.49
C THR A 86 -13.72 7.82 -7.37
N ALA A 87 -13.02 8.69 -8.12
CA ALA A 87 -13.27 10.12 -8.16
C ALA A 87 -14.71 10.43 -8.66
N GLU A 88 -15.16 9.79 -9.74
CA GLU A 88 -16.53 9.93 -10.26
C GLU A 88 -17.60 9.59 -9.21
N ALA A 89 -17.34 8.59 -8.35
CA ALA A 89 -18.29 8.14 -7.35
C ALA A 89 -18.63 9.21 -6.28
N HIS A 90 -17.78 10.24 -6.14
CA HIS A 90 -18.02 11.31 -5.15
C HIS A 90 -17.83 12.75 -5.67
N ALA A 91 -17.60 12.93 -6.96
CA ALA A 91 -17.39 14.24 -7.58
C ALA A 91 -18.59 15.20 -7.37
N SER A 92 -19.81 14.69 -7.34
CA SER A 92 -21.02 15.52 -7.15
C SER A 92 -21.21 16.02 -5.71
N THR A 93 -20.48 15.49 -4.74
CA THR A 93 -20.67 15.74 -3.30
C THR A 93 -19.43 16.24 -2.58
N CYS A 94 -18.28 16.26 -3.26
CA CYS A 94 -16.99 16.58 -2.68
C CYS A 94 -16.19 17.54 -3.58
N ASP A 95 -15.33 18.36 -2.96
CA ASP A 95 -14.33 19.16 -3.68
C ASP A 95 -13.08 18.31 -3.91
N LEU A 96 -13.00 17.71 -5.10
CA LEU A 96 -11.87 16.86 -5.47
C LEU A 96 -10.58 17.63 -5.75
N SER A 97 -10.63 18.95 -5.83
CA SER A 97 -9.44 19.80 -5.95
C SER A 97 -8.77 20.08 -4.62
N HIS A 98 -9.43 19.78 -3.52
CA HIS A 98 -8.90 20.02 -2.17
C HIS A 98 -7.68 19.12 -1.91
N PRO A 99 -6.53 19.66 -1.44
CA PRO A 99 -5.28 18.89 -1.28
C PRO A 99 -5.38 17.78 -0.22
N ARG A 100 -6.39 17.80 0.63
CA ARG A 100 -6.66 16.80 1.68
C ARG A 100 -7.89 15.93 1.37
N THR A 101 -8.33 15.87 0.11
CA THR A 101 -9.29 14.82 -0.29
C THR A 101 -8.72 13.45 0.07
N PRO A 102 -9.55 12.43 0.39
CA PRO A 102 -9.04 11.12 0.81
C PRO A 102 -8.01 10.55 -0.16
N GLN A 103 -6.97 9.96 0.37
CA GLN A 103 -5.80 9.46 -0.37
C GLN A 103 -5.31 8.15 0.21
N ALA A 104 -4.57 7.39 -0.59
CA ALA A 104 -3.94 6.15 -0.15
C ALA A 104 -2.60 5.91 -0.86
N THR A 105 -1.74 5.14 -0.21
CA THR A 105 -0.63 4.44 -0.85
C THR A 105 -1.17 3.28 -1.69
N VAL A 106 -0.38 2.70 -2.57
CA VAL A 106 -0.82 1.55 -3.36
C VAL A 106 0.32 0.54 -3.52
N VAL A 107 0.06 -0.71 -3.14
CA VAL A 107 0.79 -1.87 -3.61
C VAL A 107 -0.16 -2.74 -4.41
N LEU A 108 0.22 -3.04 -5.65
CA LEU A 108 -0.52 -3.88 -6.55
C LEU A 108 0.44 -4.89 -7.19
N ALA A 109 0.10 -6.16 -7.17
CA ALA A 109 0.80 -7.15 -7.94
C ALA A 109 -0.19 -8.06 -8.66
N ARG A 110 0.19 -8.52 -9.84
CA ARG A 110 -0.55 -9.47 -10.66
C ARG A 110 0.42 -10.53 -11.16
N TRP A 111 0.02 -11.77 -11.13
CA TRP A 111 0.82 -12.87 -11.66
C TRP A 111 0.02 -13.74 -12.62
N SER A 112 0.74 -14.30 -13.58
CA SER A 112 0.24 -15.26 -14.57
C SER A 112 1.19 -16.45 -14.64
N ALA A 113 1.00 -17.34 -15.60
CA ALA A 113 1.94 -18.45 -15.84
C ALA A 113 3.34 -17.97 -16.30
N GLY A 114 3.43 -16.79 -16.92
CA GLY A 114 4.69 -16.30 -17.52
C GLY A 114 5.36 -15.15 -16.77
N ALA A 115 4.62 -14.38 -15.99
CA ALA A 115 5.16 -13.15 -15.38
C ALA A 115 4.49 -12.80 -14.05
N VAL A 116 5.22 -12.03 -13.26
CA VAL A 116 4.74 -11.26 -12.11
C VAL A 116 4.96 -9.78 -12.42
N GLU A 117 3.87 -9.02 -12.47
CA GLU A 117 3.90 -7.57 -12.62
C GLU A 117 3.60 -6.91 -11.28
N TYR A 118 4.23 -5.79 -10.99
CA TYR A 118 3.99 -5.04 -9.77
C TYR A 118 3.95 -3.53 -9.98
N LEU A 119 3.29 -2.87 -9.04
CA LEU A 119 3.21 -1.42 -8.94
C LEU A 119 3.25 -1.02 -7.46
N VAL A 120 4.10 -0.05 -7.12
CA VAL A 120 4.18 0.57 -5.79
C VAL A 120 4.09 2.07 -5.93
N LEU A 121 3.20 2.69 -5.18
CA LEU A 121 3.03 4.14 -5.10
C LEU A 121 3.01 4.56 -3.64
N SER A 122 3.91 5.46 -3.27
CA SER A 122 4.17 5.91 -1.90
C SER A 122 4.83 4.85 -1.02
N ASP A 123 4.73 4.95 0.31
CA ASP A 123 5.59 4.32 1.31
C ASP A 123 5.15 2.96 1.85
N SER A 124 4.20 2.30 1.18
CA SER A 124 3.97 0.87 1.39
C SER A 124 5.03 0.03 0.67
N ALA A 125 5.28 -1.19 1.14
CA ALA A 125 6.34 -2.05 0.65
C ALA A 125 5.81 -3.30 -0.06
N LEU A 126 6.48 -3.70 -1.16
CA LEU A 126 6.35 -5.03 -1.74
C LEU A 126 7.67 -5.79 -1.64
N LEU A 127 7.66 -6.91 -0.96
CA LEU A 127 8.79 -7.83 -0.87
C LEU A 127 8.61 -8.94 -1.90
N VAL A 128 9.66 -9.22 -2.63
CA VAL A 128 9.74 -10.30 -3.63
C VAL A 128 10.81 -11.28 -3.21
N GLU A 129 10.44 -12.53 -2.98
CA GLU A 129 11.37 -13.64 -2.71
C GLU A 129 11.61 -14.42 -3.99
N SER A 130 12.86 -14.62 -4.35
CA SER A 130 13.28 -15.51 -5.44
C SER A 130 13.43 -16.97 -4.97
N PRO A 131 13.50 -17.94 -5.89
CA PRO A 131 13.62 -19.36 -5.53
C PRO A 131 14.86 -19.72 -4.71
N ASP A 132 15.94 -18.94 -4.81
CA ASP A 132 17.15 -19.09 -4.02
C ASP A 132 17.06 -18.48 -2.61
N GLY A 133 15.92 -17.88 -2.27
CA GLY A 133 15.66 -17.23 -0.98
C GLY A 133 16.11 -15.78 -0.89
N THR A 134 16.62 -15.20 -1.97
CA THR A 134 16.97 -13.77 -1.99
C THR A 134 15.72 -12.93 -1.94
N VAL A 135 15.66 -11.95 -1.03
CA VAL A 135 14.55 -11.03 -0.87
C VAL A 135 14.91 -9.64 -1.39
N THR A 136 14.08 -9.11 -2.26
CA THR A 136 14.22 -7.75 -2.78
C THR A 136 12.98 -6.95 -2.43
N ALA A 137 13.16 -5.81 -1.75
CA ALA A 137 12.10 -4.85 -1.50
C ALA A 137 11.89 -3.95 -2.73
N ARG A 138 10.65 -3.81 -3.16
CA ARG A 138 10.21 -2.86 -4.18
C ARG A 138 9.51 -1.72 -3.46
N LEU A 139 10.13 -0.55 -3.45
CA LEU A 139 9.74 0.60 -2.65
C LEU A 139 9.65 1.84 -3.54
N ASP A 140 8.71 2.72 -3.21
CA ASP A 140 8.74 4.11 -3.66
C ASP A 140 9.33 4.97 -2.53
N ASP A 141 10.63 5.18 -2.56
CA ASP A 141 11.39 5.80 -1.48
C ASP A 141 11.42 7.34 -1.53
N ARG A 142 10.60 7.96 -2.41
CA ARG A 142 10.55 9.43 -2.56
C ARG A 142 10.27 10.15 -1.24
N LEU A 143 9.30 9.66 -0.46
CA LEU A 143 8.99 10.24 0.84
C LEU A 143 10.15 10.06 1.83
N ALA A 144 10.79 8.90 1.85
CA ALA A 144 11.93 8.62 2.75
C ALA A 144 13.15 9.49 2.45
N ARG A 145 13.37 9.83 1.17
CA ARG A 145 14.48 10.70 0.73
C ARG A 145 14.28 12.18 1.05
N LEU A 146 13.06 12.61 1.37
CA LEU A 146 12.83 14.01 1.72
C LEU A 146 13.51 14.36 3.05
N PRO A 147 14.18 15.53 3.14
CA PRO A 147 14.76 16.00 4.39
C PRO A 147 13.72 16.08 5.50
N ARG A 148 14.09 15.75 6.73
CA ARG A 148 13.18 15.85 7.89
C ARG A 148 12.60 17.25 8.07
N SER A 149 13.37 18.30 7.76
CA SER A 149 12.91 19.69 7.78
C SER A 149 11.79 19.98 6.79
N ALA A 150 11.78 19.32 5.63
CA ALA A 150 10.73 19.47 4.64
C ALA A 150 9.41 18.79 5.08
N ARG A 151 9.47 17.87 6.05
CA ARG A 151 8.31 17.17 6.63
C ARG A 151 7.89 17.75 8.00
N ALA A 152 8.26 18.99 8.28
CA ALA A 152 8.06 19.59 9.61
C ALA A 152 6.60 19.91 9.93
N THR A 153 5.77 20.21 8.92
CA THR A 153 4.33 20.50 9.10
C THR A 153 3.48 19.89 8.00
N ASP A 154 2.28 19.44 8.35
CA ASP A 154 1.31 18.89 7.40
C ASP A 154 0.94 19.92 6.33
N ALA A 155 0.79 21.20 6.70
CA ALA A 155 0.48 22.26 5.74
C ALA A 155 1.57 22.42 4.67
N HIS A 156 2.85 22.30 5.03
CA HIS A 156 3.95 22.33 4.06
C HIS A 156 3.94 21.09 3.16
N ILE A 157 3.73 19.91 3.75
CA ILE A 157 3.63 18.65 3.01
C ILE A 157 2.53 18.75 1.96
N ASP A 158 1.32 19.15 2.34
CA ASP A 158 0.16 19.23 1.43
C ASP A 158 0.35 20.29 0.34
N ALA A 159 0.92 21.45 0.70
CA ALA A 159 1.08 22.56 -0.25
C ALA A 159 2.24 22.37 -1.23
N ARG A 160 3.31 21.66 -0.84
CA ARG A 160 4.57 21.67 -1.58
C ARG A 160 5.11 20.31 -1.99
N LEU A 161 4.68 19.22 -1.34
CA LEU A 161 5.33 17.92 -1.51
C LEU A 161 4.36 16.85 -2.00
N ARG A 162 3.15 16.76 -1.45
CA ARG A 162 2.20 15.73 -1.80
C ARG A 162 1.62 15.95 -3.21
N ASN A 163 1.73 14.95 -4.05
CA ASN A 163 1.32 14.99 -5.46
C ASN A 163 1.94 16.18 -6.23
N LYS A 164 3.22 16.46 -5.95
CA LYS A 164 4.02 17.52 -6.58
C LYS A 164 5.37 16.98 -7.06
N GLU A 165 5.88 17.58 -8.14
CA GLU A 165 7.26 17.31 -8.60
C GLU A 165 8.27 17.68 -7.51
N GLY A 166 9.27 16.82 -7.34
CA GLY A 166 10.26 16.96 -6.25
C GLY A 166 9.76 16.55 -4.87
N GLY A 167 8.50 16.11 -4.76
CA GLY A 167 7.90 15.54 -3.57
C GLY A 167 7.64 14.05 -3.70
N PHE A 168 6.47 13.61 -3.25
CA PHE A 168 5.99 12.22 -3.32
C PHE A 168 4.54 12.17 -3.81
N PHE A 169 4.08 10.96 -4.16
CA PHE A 169 2.77 10.78 -4.78
C PHE A 169 1.94 9.76 -4.01
N THR A 170 0.63 10.02 -3.94
CA THR A 170 -0.40 9.14 -3.37
C THR A 170 -1.59 9.08 -4.32
N ALA A 171 -2.31 7.97 -4.33
CA ALA A 171 -3.56 7.87 -5.08
C ALA A 171 -4.63 8.74 -4.41
N ALA A 172 -5.17 9.70 -5.17
CA ALA A 172 -6.22 10.63 -4.75
C ALA A 172 -7.28 10.75 -5.85
N ALA A 173 -7.66 11.96 -6.24
CA ALA A 173 -8.67 12.18 -7.29
C ALA A 173 -8.07 12.29 -8.72
N ASP A 174 -6.77 12.61 -8.84
CA ASP A 174 -6.12 12.78 -10.15
C ASP A 174 -5.57 11.44 -10.67
N PRO A 175 -6.12 10.86 -11.75
CA PRO A 175 -5.63 9.60 -12.31
C PRO A 175 -4.22 9.70 -12.92
N ALA A 176 -3.75 10.90 -13.24
CA ALA A 176 -2.42 11.08 -13.82
C ALA A 176 -1.28 10.67 -12.86
N VAL A 177 -1.56 10.62 -11.55
CA VAL A 177 -0.60 10.19 -10.55
C VAL A 177 -0.16 8.73 -10.75
N ALA A 178 -0.96 7.91 -11.40
CA ALA A 178 -0.65 6.51 -11.67
C ALA A 178 0.65 6.33 -12.49
N ALA A 179 0.97 7.27 -13.37
CA ALA A 179 2.22 7.27 -14.13
C ALA A 179 3.47 7.55 -13.28
N ARG A 180 3.29 7.90 -12.00
CA ARG A 180 4.38 8.15 -11.04
C ARG A 180 4.73 6.93 -10.20
N ALA A 181 3.95 5.85 -10.32
CA ALA A 181 4.22 4.63 -9.58
C ALA A 181 5.52 3.95 -10.02
N VAL A 182 6.18 3.29 -9.10
CA VAL A 182 7.28 2.37 -9.39
C VAL A 182 6.67 1.07 -9.91
N THR A 183 7.01 0.68 -11.13
CA THR A 183 6.47 -0.52 -11.77
C THR A 183 7.59 -1.44 -12.24
N GLY A 184 7.28 -2.72 -12.37
CA GLY A 184 8.19 -3.68 -12.97
C GLY A 184 7.52 -5.01 -13.31
N THR A 185 8.25 -5.82 -14.07
CA THR A 185 7.84 -7.16 -14.46
C THR A 185 9.01 -8.11 -14.23
N LEU A 186 8.71 -9.27 -13.68
CA LEU A 186 9.65 -10.34 -13.41
C LEU A 186 9.16 -11.63 -14.08
N PRO A 187 10.04 -12.49 -14.61
CA PRO A 187 9.67 -13.84 -14.99
C PRO A 187 9.01 -14.57 -13.82
N ARG A 188 7.94 -15.34 -14.10
CA ARG A 188 7.20 -16.05 -13.03
C ARG A 188 8.09 -17.03 -12.26
N GLU A 189 9.00 -17.70 -12.96
CA GLU A 189 9.96 -18.65 -12.39
C GLU A 189 11.00 -18.00 -11.45
N GLU A 190 11.20 -16.70 -11.53
CA GLU A 190 12.11 -15.96 -10.64
C GLU A 190 11.43 -15.50 -9.33
N VAL A 191 10.12 -15.78 -9.17
CA VAL A 191 9.38 -15.34 -7.99
C VAL A 191 8.80 -16.53 -7.25
N ARG A 192 9.27 -16.76 -6.02
CA ARG A 192 8.76 -17.78 -5.10
C ARG A 192 7.58 -17.26 -4.28
N ALA A 193 7.71 -16.06 -3.73
CA ALA A 193 6.70 -15.47 -2.88
C ALA A 193 6.66 -13.94 -2.98
N LEU A 194 5.51 -13.37 -2.64
CA LEU A 194 5.27 -11.94 -2.51
C LEU A 194 4.75 -11.64 -1.11
N ALA A 195 5.23 -10.54 -0.50
CA ALA A 195 4.59 -9.95 0.67
C ALA A 195 4.38 -8.46 0.47
N ALA A 196 3.14 -7.99 0.60
CA ALA A 196 2.78 -6.58 0.55
C ALA A 196 2.45 -6.09 1.96
N LEU A 197 3.03 -4.94 2.36
CA LEU A 197 2.91 -4.38 3.70
C LEU A 197 2.49 -2.92 3.61
N SER A 198 1.51 -2.49 4.45
CA SER A 198 1.32 -1.08 4.75
C SER A 198 2.46 -0.54 5.60
N ASP A 199 2.58 0.79 5.71
CA ASP A 199 3.65 1.42 6.50
C ASP A 199 3.61 0.99 7.97
N GLY A 200 2.40 0.78 8.54
CA GLY A 200 2.24 0.28 9.90
C GLY A 200 2.88 -1.09 10.13
N ALA A 201 2.75 -2.01 9.18
CA ALA A 201 3.41 -3.32 9.25
C ALA A 201 4.93 -3.20 8.97
N ALA A 202 5.32 -2.34 8.03
CA ALA A 202 6.72 -2.08 7.67
C ALA A 202 7.53 -1.45 8.81
N ARG A 203 6.88 -0.89 9.85
CA ARG A 203 7.54 -0.35 11.06
C ARG A 203 8.50 -1.33 11.73
N TRP A 204 8.29 -2.63 11.59
CA TRP A 204 9.19 -3.64 12.14
C TRP A 204 10.62 -3.46 11.63
N VAL A 205 10.76 -3.19 10.33
CA VAL A 205 12.05 -2.88 9.68
C VAL A 205 12.40 -1.40 9.84
N GLU A 206 11.52 -0.51 9.34
CA GLU A 206 11.86 0.89 9.09
C GLU A 206 11.94 1.76 10.35
N ARG A 207 11.07 1.48 11.32
CA ARG A 207 11.02 2.28 12.55
C ARG A 207 11.74 1.62 13.71
N PHE A 208 11.58 0.30 13.85
CA PHE A 208 12.08 -0.44 15.01
C PHE A 208 13.42 -1.13 14.75
N GLY A 209 13.83 -1.28 13.49
CA GLY A 209 15.12 -1.85 13.12
C GLY A 209 15.33 -3.27 13.69
N ARG A 210 14.29 -4.11 13.68
CA ARG A 210 14.33 -5.46 14.25
C ARG A 210 14.94 -6.50 13.33
N GLY A 211 15.27 -6.12 12.12
CA GLY A 211 15.91 -6.89 11.08
C GLY A 211 15.83 -6.14 9.78
N ASP A 212 16.27 -6.74 8.71
CA ASP A 212 16.11 -6.25 7.34
C ASP A 212 14.83 -6.81 6.69
N TRP A 213 14.64 -6.54 5.40
CA TRP A 213 13.48 -7.03 4.65
C TRP A 213 13.48 -8.55 4.47
N ALA A 214 14.65 -9.18 4.44
CA ALA A 214 14.76 -10.63 4.35
C ALA A 214 14.33 -11.28 5.67
N ASP A 215 14.76 -10.72 6.82
CA ASP A 215 14.32 -11.15 8.14
C ASP A 215 12.80 -10.98 8.31
N CYS A 216 12.26 -9.86 7.81
CA CYS A 216 10.81 -9.58 7.85
C CYS A 216 10.02 -10.64 7.06
N LEU A 217 10.45 -10.95 5.84
CA LEU A 217 9.78 -11.98 5.04
C LEU A 217 9.95 -13.38 5.63
N ALA A 218 11.11 -13.70 6.19
CA ALA A 218 11.35 -14.96 6.88
C ALA A 218 10.38 -15.14 8.06
N LEU A 219 10.20 -14.08 8.87
CA LEU A 219 9.22 -14.06 9.96
C LEU A 219 7.80 -14.35 9.47
N ILE A 220 7.35 -13.67 8.39
CA ILE A 220 6.03 -13.90 7.80
C ILE A 220 5.89 -15.36 7.33
N ARG A 221 6.91 -15.88 6.65
CA ARG A 221 6.89 -17.25 6.10
C ARG A 221 6.86 -18.32 7.19
N GLU A 222 7.61 -18.14 8.28
CA GLU A 222 7.82 -19.14 9.32
C GLU A 222 6.75 -19.08 10.41
N GLU A 223 6.36 -17.88 10.83
CA GLU A 223 5.44 -17.68 11.96
C GLU A 223 4.07 -17.14 11.52
N GLY A 224 3.94 -16.66 10.27
CA GLY A 224 2.71 -16.10 9.71
C GLY A 224 2.65 -14.59 9.71
N ALA A 225 1.77 -14.05 8.84
CA ALA A 225 1.53 -12.62 8.73
C ALA A 225 1.04 -11.98 10.03
N GLY A 226 0.23 -12.70 10.82
CA GLY A 226 -0.26 -12.26 12.12
C GLY A 226 0.87 -12.05 13.13
N ALA A 227 1.88 -12.92 13.12
CA ALA A 227 3.02 -12.80 14.05
C ALA A 227 3.80 -11.50 13.81
N LEU A 228 3.97 -11.07 12.56
CA LEU A 228 4.60 -9.77 12.27
C LEU A 228 3.80 -8.61 12.89
N VAL A 229 2.47 -8.60 12.68
CA VAL A 229 1.59 -7.54 13.23
C VAL A 229 1.63 -7.54 14.75
N GLU A 230 1.53 -8.70 15.40
CA GLU A 230 1.64 -8.82 16.86
C GLU A 230 2.97 -8.25 17.38
N ARG A 231 4.10 -8.58 16.75
CA ARG A 231 5.43 -8.03 17.11
C ARG A 231 5.50 -6.52 16.94
N VAL A 232 4.91 -5.97 15.88
CA VAL A 232 4.80 -4.51 15.72
C VAL A 232 4.01 -3.92 16.88
N ARG A 233 2.85 -4.50 17.25
CA ARG A 233 2.03 -4.02 18.38
C ARG A 233 2.78 -4.06 19.71
N GLU A 234 3.58 -5.09 19.98
CA GLU A 234 4.43 -5.18 21.17
C GLU A 234 5.47 -4.05 21.21
N LEU A 235 6.13 -3.81 20.08
CA LEU A 235 7.12 -2.75 19.97
C LEU A 235 6.48 -1.36 20.14
N GLU A 236 5.32 -1.12 19.55
CA GLU A 236 4.57 0.13 19.70
C GLU A 236 4.16 0.40 21.15
N ARG A 237 3.79 -0.64 21.92
CA ARG A 237 3.45 -0.49 23.35
C ARG A 237 4.62 0.00 24.20
N THR A 238 5.82 -0.44 23.88
CA THR A 238 7.05 -0.13 24.64
C THR A 238 7.79 1.09 24.13
N HIS A 239 7.57 1.50 22.88
CA HIS A 239 8.28 2.60 22.22
C HIS A 239 7.77 3.96 22.69
N ARG A 240 8.70 4.81 23.21
CA ARG A 240 8.41 6.18 23.70
C ARG A 240 8.84 7.26 22.69
N GLY A 241 8.87 6.96 21.40
CA GLY A 241 9.25 7.90 20.34
C GLY A 241 8.18 8.95 20.01
N ARG A 242 8.55 9.97 19.23
CA ARG A 242 7.62 10.95 18.66
C ARG A 242 6.87 10.36 17.48
N GLY A 243 5.66 10.86 17.20
CA GLY A 243 4.79 10.48 16.08
C GLY A 243 3.58 9.65 16.51
N LYS A 244 2.81 9.17 15.53
CA LYS A 244 1.63 8.32 15.73
C LYS A 244 2.06 7.04 16.47
N ARG A 245 1.42 6.75 17.61
CA ARG A 245 1.81 5.62 18.47
C ARG A 245 1.50 4.31 17.80
N HIS A 246 0.27 4.13 17.35
CA HIS A 246 -0.21 2.95 16.63
C HIS A 246 -0.68 3.38 15.25
N ASP A 247 -0.50 2.53 14.26
CA ASP A 247 -1.03 2.69 12.92
C ASP A 247 -1.80 1.45 12.50
N ASP A 248 -2.66 1.59 11.52
CA ASP A 248 -3.26 0.43 10.87
C ASP A 248 -2.13 -0.40 10.27
N ALA A 249 -2.19 -1.72 10.41
CA ALA A 249 -1.12 -2.60 9.98
C ALA A 249 -1.67 -3.76 9.17
N THR A 250 -1.28 -3.81 7.91
CA THR A 250 -1.78 -4.76 6.93
C THR A 250 -0.64 -5.52 6.28
N VAL A 251 -0.78 -6.83 6.20
CA VAL A 251 0.15 -7.75 5.54
C VAL A 251 -0.65 -8.68 4.64
N VAL A 252 -0.21 -8.78 3.39
CA VAL A 252 -0.66 -9.83 2.46
C VAL A 252 0.56 -10.63 2.04
N TYR A 253 0.53 -11.94 2.24
CA TYR A 253 1.55 -12.89 1.80
C TYR A 253 0.96 -13.89 0.82
N VAL A 254 1.66 -14.13 -0.28
CA VAL A 254 1.29 -15.13 -1.29
C VAL A 254 2.53 -15.92 -1.70
N GLU A 255 2.50 -17.23 -1.52
CA GLU A 255 3.48 -18.17 -2.05
C GLU A 255 2.98 -18.65 -3.41
N LEU A 256 3.77 -18.43 -4.46
CA LEU A 256 3.40 -18.62 -5.86
C LEU A 256 3.82 -20.02 -6.39
#